data_567e61a4dcb26a308bfb6e951c1dabf0
#
_entry.id   567e61a4dcb26a308bfb6e951c1dabf0
#
_cell.length_a   1.000
_cell.length_b   1.000
_cell.length_c   1.000
_cell.angle_alpha   90.00
_cell.angle_beta   90.00
_cell.angle_gamma   90.00
#
_symmetry.space_group_name_H-M   'P 1'
#
loop_
_entity.id
_entity.type
_entity.pdbx_description
1 polymer ?
#
loop_
_entity_poly.entity_id
_entity_poly.type
_entity_poly.pdbx_seq_one_letter_code
_entity_poly.pdbx_strand_id
1 'polypeptide(L)'
;MENMDRFISLMKEMTQFFDAFQLIEKQKLEAAASNDILRLEEIMKKEQAEILVLRGLERKQQEIQSQMGFTGLTFREMIDRAPEQEKAELEKAYSRLSE
;
A
#
# COMPACT_ATOMS: atom_id res chain seq x y z
N MET A 1 -10.05 -18.67 3.92
CA MET A 1 -11.24 -17.90 3.57
C MET A 1 -10.92 -16.95 2.43
N GLU A 2 -11.80 -16.88 1.48
CA GLU A 2 -11.59 -16.13 0.24
C GLU A 2 -11.31 -14.63 0.47
N ASN A 3 -12.11 -13.98 1.33
CA ASN A 3 -11.94 -12.55 1.60
C ASN A 3 -10.62 -12.26 2.33
N MET A 4 -10.21 -13.13 3.21
CA MET A 4 -8.93 -12.97 3.91
C MET A 4 -7.76 -13.13 2.93
N ASP A 5 -7.83 -14.10 2.02
CA ASP A 5 -6.81 -14.29 0.98
C ASP A 5 -6.72 -13.09 0.06
N ARG A 6 -7.86 -12.51 -0.31
CA ARG A 6 -7.93 -11.29 -1.12
C ARG A 6 -7.31 -10.11 -0.39
N PHE A 7 -7.55 -10.00 0.92
CA PHE A 7 -7.01 -8.93 1.73
C PHE A 7 -5.48 -9.04 1.85
N ILE A 8 -4.97 -10.23 2.10
CA ILE A 8 -3.52 -10.47 2.18
C ILE A 8 -2.86 -10.18 0.83
N SER A 9 -3.46 -10.61 -0.26
CA SER A 9 -3.00 -10.32 -1.61
C SER A 9 -2.91 -8.82 -1.87
N LEU A 10 -3.93 -8.08 -1.43
CA LEU A 10 -3.96 -6.62 -1.55
C LEU A 10 -2.86 -5.97 -0.72
N MET A 11 -2.60 -6.44 0.49
CA MET A 11 -1.52 -5.92 1.31
C MET A 11 -0.15 -6.12 0.65
N LYS A 12 0.05 -7.26 -0.01
CA LYS A 12 1.27 -7.52 -0.78
C LYS A 12 1.39 -6.56 -1.96
N GLU A 13 0.29 -6.32 -2.65
CA GLU A 13 0.23 -5.36 -3.76
C GLU A 13 0.56 -3.95 -3.28
N MET A 14 -0.01 -3.53 -2.15
CA MET A 14 0.29 -2.22 -1.56
C MET A 14 1.75 -2.10 -1.12
N THR A 15 2.33 -3.16 -0.59
CA THR A 15 3.76 -3.19 -0.22
C THR A 15 4.63 -2.96 -1.47
N GLN A 16 4.33 -3.66 -2.55
CA GLN A 16 5.04 -3.48 -3.82
C GLN A 16 4.88 -2.06 -4.36
N PHE A 17 3.68 -1.49 -4.23
CA PHE A 17 3.42 -0.11 -4.61
C PHE A 17 4.33 0.86 -3.84
N PHE A 18 4.40 0.73 -2.51
CA PHE A 18 5.21 1.62 -1.68
C PHE A 18 6.70 1.47 -1.95
N ASP A 19 7.17 0.26 -2.22
CA ASP A 19 8.57 0.03 -2.60
C ASP A 19 8.90 0.76 -3.90
N ALA A 20 8.05 0.67 -4.90
CA ALA A 20 8.22 1.36 -6.17
C ALA A 20 8.11 2.88 -6.01
N PHE A 21 7.19 3.33 -5.15
CA PHE A 21 6.99 4.76 -4.89
C PHE A 21 8.21 5.39 -4.20
N GLN A 22 8.86 4.66 -3.30
CA GLN A 22 10.10 5.12 -2.65
C GLN A 22 11.20 5.40 -3.68
N LEU A 23 11.27 4.58 -4.72
CA LEU A 23 12.24 4.78 -5.79
C LEU A 23 11.97 6.09 -6.55
N ILE A 24 10.69 6.37 -6.81
CA ILE A 24 10.26 7.62 -7.46
C ILE A 24 10.67 8.81 -6.60
N GLU A 25 10.44 8.75 -5.29
CA GLU A 25 10.81 9.81 -4.35
C GLU A 25 12.32 10.03 -4.32
N LYS A 26 13.10 8.97 -4.38
CA LYS A 26 14.56 9.05 -4.45
C LYS A 26 15.02 9.76 -5.73
N GLN A 27 14.43 9.40 -6.87
CA GLN A 27 14.73 10.03 -8.15
C GLN A 27 14.37 11.51 -8.13
N LYS A 28 13.27 11.85 -7.46
CA LYS A 28 12.83 13.24 -7.30
C LYS A 28 13.87 14.06 -6.54
N LEU A 29 14.40 13.52 -5.44
CA LEU A 29 15.45 14.17 -4.66
C LEU A 29 16.72 14.37 -5.48
N GLU A 30 17.11 13.37 -6.26
CA GLU A 30 18.29 13.43 -7.13
C GLU A 30 18.13 14.51 -8.20
N ALA A 31 16.95 14.60 -8.82
CA ALA A 31 16.67 15.60 -9.84
C ALA A 31 16.67 17.01 -9.24
N ALA A 32 16.11 17.17 -8.05
CA ALA A 32 16.11 18.45 -7.34
C ALA A 32 17.53 18.86 -6.96
N ALA A 33 18.35 17.94 -6.45
CA ALA A 33 19.73 18.20 -6.05
C ALA A 33 20.61 18.58 -7.24
N SER A 34 20.38 18.00 -8.41
CA SER A 34 21.11 18.32 -9.64
C SER A 34 20.51 19.49 -10.42
N ASN A 35 19.45 20.12 -9.90
CA ASN A 35 18.76 21.24 -10.52
C ASN A 35 18.23 20.94 -11.92
N ASP A 36 17.84 19.67 -12.15
CA ASP A 36 17.29 19.20 -13.42
C ASP A 36 15.76 19.38 -13.42
N ILE A 37 15.32 20.57 -13.82
CA ILE A 37 13.92 20.99 -13.74
C ILE A 37 13.01 20.15 -14.63
N LEU A 38 13.44 19.84 -15.84
CA LEU A 38 12.63 19.04 -16.79
C LEU A 38 12.41 17.63 -16.24
N ARG A 39 13.45 17.00 -15.72
CA ARG A 39 13.37 15.68 -15.12
C ARG A 39 12.47 15.71 -13.88
N LEU A 40 12.60 16.75 -13.07
CA LEU A 40 11.77 16.94 -11.89
C LEU A 40 10.30 17.01 -12.23
N GLU A 41 9.94 17.77 -13.28
CA GLU A 41 8.55 17.88 -13.74
C GLU A 41 8.00 16.53 -14.21
N GLU A 42 8.80 15.76 -14.95
CA GLU A 42 8.40 14.42 -15.40
C GLU A 42 8.14 13.48 -14.22
N ILE A 43 9.03 13.52 -13.22
CA ILE A 43 8.89 12.70 -12.01
C ILE A 43 7.64 13.11 -11.23
N MET A 44 7.34 14.39 -11.13
CA MET A 44 6.15 14.90 -10.44
C MET A 44 4.86 14.44 -11.12
N LYS A 45 4.82 14.37 -12.44
CA LYS A 45 3.69 13.82 -13.19
C LYS A 45 3.50 12.33 -12.90
N LYS A 46 4.61 11.60 -12.86
CA LYS A 46 4.62 10.17 -12.52
C LYS A 46 4.11 9.94 -11.10
N GLU A 47 4.55 10.76 -10.17
CA GLU A 47 4.12 10.77 -8.78
C GLU A 47 2.61 10.95 -8.67
N GLN A 48 2.04 11.91 -9.40
CA GLN A 48 0.59 12.16 -9.42
C GLN A 48 -0.19 10.97 -9.96
N ALA A 49 0.31 10.32 -11.03
CA ALA A 49 -0.30 9.12 -11.58
C ALA A 49 -0.30 7.97 -10.55
N GLU A 50 0.80 7.81 -9.83
CA GLU A 50 0.92 6.76 -8.79
C GLU A 50 -0.01 7.03 -7.61
N ILE A 51 -0.26 8.28 -7.26
CA ILE A 51 -1.23 8.63 -6.21
C ILE A 51 -2.65 8.16 -6.59
N LEU A 52 -3.02 8.23 -7.87
CA LEU A 52 -4.30 7.70 -8.34
C LEU A 52 -4.37 6.18 -8.19
N VAL A 53 -3.25 5.49 -8.45
CA VAL A 53 -3.16 4.04 -8.24
C VAL A 53 -3.36 3.72 -6.76
N LEU A 54 -2.73 4.48 -5.86
CA LEU A 54 -2.87 4.29 -4.41
C LEU A 54 -4.33 4.45 -3.98
N ARG A 55 -5.03 5.46 -4.49
CA ARG A 55 -6.46 5.67 -4.17
C ARG A 55 -7.30 4.48 -4.58
N GLY A 56 -6.98 3.88 -5.73
CA GLY A 56 -7.64 2.64 -6.18
C GLY A 56 -7.41 1.48 -5.24
N LEU A 57 -6.17 1.31 -4.77
CA LEU A 57 -5.81 0.27 -3.82
C LEU A 57 -6.52 0.48 -2.47
N GLU A 58 -6.57 1.71 -1.99
CA GLU A 58 -7.27 2.05 -0.74
C GLU A 58 -8.77 1.78 -0.84
N ARG A 59 -9.37 2.05 -1.99
CA ARG A 59 -10.79 1.74 -2.23
C ARG A 59 -11.03 0.23 -2.18
N LYS A 60 -10.17 -0.57 -2.81
CA LYS A 60 -10.25 -2.02 -2.75
C LYS A 60 -10.12 -2.52 -1.31
N GLN A 61 -9.22 -1.92 -0.54
CA GLN A 61 -9.03 -2.23 0.87
C GLN A 61 -10.32 -2.02 1.65
N GLN A 62 -10.96 -0.88 1.47
CA GLN A 62 -12.21 -0.54 2.16
C GLN A 62 -13.32 -1.52 1.78
N GLU A 63 -13.43 -1.88 0.51
CA GLU A 63 -14.42 -2.84 0.02
C GLU A 63 -14.23 -4.21 0.64
N ILE A 64 -12.99 -4.70 0.65
CA ILE A 64 -12.68 -6.02 1.22
C ILE A 64 -12.92 -6.03 2.73
N GLN A 65 -12.51 -4.98 3.44
CA GLN A 65 -12.76 -4.84 4.88
C GLN A 65 -14.25 -4.85 5.18
N SER A 66 -15.05 -4.16 4.36
CA SER A 66 -16.51 -4.13 4.50
C SER A 66 -17.10 -5.53 4.33
N GLN A 67 -16.64 -6.28 3.33
CA GLN A 67 -17.09 -7.64 3.07
C GLN A 67 -16.72 -8.61 4.20
N MET A 68 -15.64 -8.33 4.90
CA MET A 68 -15.17 -9.11 6.04
C MET A 68 -15.86 -8.71 7.36
N GLY A 69 -16.66 -7.65 7.34
CA GLY A 69 -17.25 -7.10 8.56
C GLY A 69 -16.28 -6.29 9.41
N PHE A 70 -15.19 -5.82 8.82
CA PHE A 70 -14.12 -5.08 9.51
C PHE A 70 -14.10 -3.60 9.14
N THR A 71 -15.23 -3.05 8.75
CA THR A 71 -15.36 -1.62 8.38
C THR A 71 -14.87 -0.73 9.50
N GLY A 72 -13.98 0.20 9.17
CA GLY A 72 -13.45 1.16 10.14
C GLY A 72 -12.39 0.64 11.09
N LEU A 73 -11.99 -0.63 10.97
CA LEU A 73 -10.93 -1.19 11.80
C LEU A 73 -9.54 -0.86 11.25
N THR A 74 -8.59 -0.66 12.14
CA THR A 74 -7.17 -0.56 11.76
C THR A 74 -6.63 -1.95 11.44
N PHE A 75 -5.46 -2.01 10.80
CA PHE A 75 -4.80 -3.30 10.53
C PHE A 75 -4.53 -4.08 11.81
N ARG A 76 -4.11 -3.41 12.88
CA ARG A 76 -3.85 -4.05 14.16
C ARG A 76 -5.11 -4.69 14.73
N GLU A 77 -6.23 -3.97 14.68
CA GLU A 77 -7.52 -4.48 15.15
C GLU A 77 -7.98 -5.67 14.32
N MET A 78 -7.74 -5.65 12.99
CA MET A 78 -8.06 -6.76 12.11
C MET A 78 -7.24 -8.01 12.45
N ILE A 79 -5.94 -7.83 12.74
CA ILE A 79 -5.06 -8.93 13.14
C ILE A 79 -5.57 -9.55 14.43
N ASP A 80 -5.94 -8.75 15.40
CA ASP A 80 -6.44 -9.22 16.69
C ASP A 80 -7.73 -10.03 16.57
N ARG A 81 -8.54 -9.75 15.56
CA ARG A 81 -9.82 -10.42 15.31
C ARG A 81 -9.73 -11.58 14.30
N ALA A 82 -8.58 -11.74 13.66
CA ALA A 82 -8.40 -12.78 12.65
C ALA A 82 -8.32 -14.17 13.30
N PRO A 83 -8.78 -15.23 12.59
CA PRO A 83 -8.57 -16.59 13.02
C PRO A 83 -7.08 -16.90 13.21
N GLU A 84 -6.75 -17.72 14.16
CA GLU A 84 -5.35 -18.10 14.48
C GLU A 84 -4.56 -18.53 13.25
N GLN A 85 -5.19 -19.25 12.34
CA GLN A 85 -4.56 -19.76 11.12
C GLN A 85 -4.08 -18.65 10.18
N GLU A 86 -4.74 -17.51 10.21
CA GLU A 86 -4.48 -16.40 9.29
C GLU A 86 -3.74 -15.24 9.96
N LYS A 87 -3.72 -15.24 11.28
CA LYS A 87 -3.13 -14.17 12.09
C LYS A 87 -1.65 -13.96 11.79
N ALA A 88 -0.89 -15.05 11.66
CA ALA A 88 0.53 -14.99 11.37
C ALA A 88 0.82 -14.37 9.99
N GLU A 89 0.01 -14.73 8.98
CA GLU A 89 0.14 -14.14 7.64
C GLU A 89 -0.19 -12.66 7.63
N LEU A 90 -1.23 -12.25 8.35
CA LEU A 90 -1.60 -10.85 8.48
C LEU A 90 -0.52 -10.04 9.19
N GLU A 91 0.05 -10.58 10.26
CA GLU A 91 1.13 -9.92 10.99
C GLU A 91 2.35 -9.73 10.10
N LYS A 92 2.70 -10.74 9.32
CA LYS A 92 3.81 -10.67 8.38
C LYS A 92 3.58 -9.61 7.29
N ALA A 93 2.38 -9.58 6.71
CA ALA A 93 2.01 -8.61 5.68
C ALA A 93 1.99 -7.20 6.25
N TYR A 94 1.44 -7.02 7.44
CA TYR A 94 1.41 -5.73 8.12
C TYR A 94 2.82 -5.23 8.44
N SER A 95 3.68 -6.11 8.92
CA SER A 95 5.07 -5.80 9.24
C SER A 95 5.82 -5.27 8.03
N ARG A 96 5.64 -5.90 6.88
CA ARG A 96 6.25 -5.46 5.62
C ARG A 96 5.71 -4.11 5.17
N LEU A 97 4.42 -3.90 5.32
CA LEU A 97 3.77 -2.65 4.93
C LEU A 97 4.23 -1.49 5.80
N SER A 98 4.54 -1.76 7.08
CA SER A 98 4.99 -0.75 8.05
C SER A 98 6.47 -0.37 7.91
N GLU A 99 7.24 -1.17 7.21
CA GLU A 99 8.65 -0.86 6.96
C GLU A 99 8.79 0.33 6.00
#